data_572eb4b717bd8cb8f898e6249e7309c1
#
_entry.id   572eb4b717bd8cb8f898e6249e7309c1
#
_cell.length_a   1.000
_cell.length_b   1.000
_cell.length_c   1.000
_cell.angle_alpha   90.00
_cell.angle_beta   90.00
_cell.angle_gamma   90.00
#
_symmetry.space_group_name_H-M   'P 1'
#
loop_
_entity.id
_entity.type
_entity.pdbx_description
1 polymer ?
#
loop_
_entity_poly.entity_id
_entity_poly.type
_entity_poly.pdbx_seq_one_letter_code
_entity_poly.pdbx_strand_id
1 'polypeptide(L)'
;MRKNVFGRQFKRDKNERKALFKGLMSSLVNEGRIRTTEQKAKAIKAEVDKLVTKAKKEESHARRLLSADLSPDALEKMITDIAPSFKDRQGGYTRIVRLGNRFSDNASMVIMEWMERAEVVREKVSKPVKKVKAVKAKPVVKKKVKKQIKTSKKVEKKSK
;
A
#
# COMPACT_ATOMS: atom_id res chain seq x y z
N MET A 1 8.15 2.22 -42.30
CA MET A 1 7.97 0.90 -41.65
C MET A 1 7.04 1.01 -40.45
N ARG A 2 6.01 0.21 -40.41
CA ARG A 2 5.09 0.15 -39.24
C ARG A 2 5.76 -0.70 -38.15
N LYS A 3 6.34 -0.06 -37.14
CA LYS A 3 6.87 -0.78 -35.97
C LYS A 3 5.70 -1.22 -35.11
N ASN A 4 5.36 -2.49 -35.11
CA ASN A 4 4.32 -3.07 -34.23
C ASN A 4 4.80 -3.09 -32.75
N VAL A 5 5.04 -1.91 -32.20
CA VAL A 5 5.41 -1.77 -30.78
C VAL A 5 4.14 -1.57 -29.98
N PHE A 6 3.66 -2.62 -29.35
CA PHE A 6 2.52 -2.58 -28.45
C PHE A 6 2.92 -2.10 -27.05
N GLY A 7 2.03 -1.41 -26.39
CA GLY A 7 2.21 -0.91 -25.03
C GLY A 7 2.67 0.55 -24.97
N ARG A 8 2.65 1.09 -23.73
CA ARG A 8 2.98 2.50 -23.46
C ARG A 8 4.39 2.60 -22.92
N GLN A 9 5.21 3.42 -23.51
CA GLN A 9 6.62 3.58 -23.11
C GLN A 9 6.79 4.51 -21.90
N PHE A 10 5.93 5.52 -21.72
CA PHE A 10 6.00 6.53 -20.63
C PHE A 10 7.32 7.29 -20.57
N LYS A 11 8.04 7.44 -21.69
CA LYS A 11 9.41 8.00 -21.76
C LYS A 11 10.36 7.31 -20.76
N ARG A 12 10.27 5.99 -20.63
CA ARG A 12 11.04 5.18 -19.70
C ARG A 12 11.74 4.04 -20.45
N ASP A 13 12.88 3.65 -19.94
CA ASP A 13 13.59 2.46 -20.37
C ASP A 13 12.77 1.19 -20.02
N LYS A 14 13.17 0.06 -20.61
CA LYS A 14 12.50 -1.23 -20.37
C LYS A 14 12.46 -1.60 -18.89
N ASN A 15 13.57 -1.43 -18.18
CA ASN A 15 13.71 -1.79 -16.78
C ASN A 15 12.92 -0.82 -15.86
N GLU A 16 13.02 0.47 -16.10
CA GLU A 16 12.26 1.49 -15.38
C GLU A 16 10.75 1.33 -15.55
N ARG A 17 10.32 0.99 -16.77
CA ARG A 17 8.90 0.71 -17.05
C ARG A 17 8.42 -0.54 -16.31
N LYS A 18 9.23 -1.60 -16.29
CA LYS A 18 8.93 -2.81 -15.52
C LYS A 18 8.83 -2.50 -14.02
N ALA A 19 9.76 -1.71 -13.48
CA ALA A 19 9.72 -1.26 -12.09
C ALA A 19 8.47 -0.42 -11.77
N LEU A 20 8.08 0.51 -12.67
CA LEU A 20 6.85 1.28 -12.52
C LEU A 20 5.61 0.38 -12.46
N PHE A 21 5.50 -0.60 -13.34
CA PHE A 21 4.37 -1.52 -13.37
C PHE A 21 4.34 -2.40 -12.13
N LYS A 22 5.49 -2.95 -11.73
CA LYS A 22 5.63 -3.71 -10.48
C LYS A 22 5.18 -2.90 -9.27
N GLY A 23 5.62 -1.64 -9.13
CA GLY A 23 5.20 -0.76 -8.05
C GLY A 23 3.70 -0.49 -8.04
N LEU A 24 3.10 -0.17 -9.21
CA LEU A 24 1.66 0.08 -9.31
C LEU A 24 0.81 -1.17 -9.01
N MET A 25 1.22 -2.34 -9.49
CA MET A 25 0.52 -3.60 -9.25
C MET A 25 0.62 -4.02 -7.77
N SER A 26 1.81 -3.91 -7.17
CA SER A 26 2.00 -4.19 -5.73
C SER A 26 1.19 -3.24 -4.86
N SER A 27 1.15 -1.94 -5.19
CA SER A 27 0.32 -0.97 -4.47
C SER A 27 -1.17 -1.29 -4.58
N LEU A 28 -1.66 -1.70 -5.77
CA LEU A 28 -3.05 -2.10 -5.96
C LEU A 28 -3.42 -3.32 -5.10
N VAL A 29 -2.54 -4.30 -5.01
CA VAL A 29 -2.74 -5.49 -4.19
C VAL A 29 -2.73 -5.15 -2.70
N ASN A 30 -1.79 -4.32 -2.25
CA ASN A 30 -1.65 -3.96 -0.85
C ASN A 30 -2.80 -3.10 -0.33
N GLU A 31 -3.22 -2.10 -1.10
CA GLU A 31 -4.20 -1.10 -0.69
C GLU A 31 -5.64 -1.42 -1.16
N GLY A 32 -5.81 -2.36 -2.10
CA GLY A 32 -7.10 -2.70 -2.70
C GLY A 32 -7.59 -1.68 -3.74
N ARG A 33 -7.12 -0.43 -3.67
CA ARG A 33 -7.42 0.64 -4.65
C ARG A 33 -6.27 1.63 -4.74
N ILE A 34 -6.01 2.16 -5.94
CA ILE A 34 -4.98 3.17 -6.18
C ILE A 34 -5.55 4.34 -6.95
N ARG A 35 -5.06 5.55 -6.64
CA ARG A 35 -5.31 6.76 -7.41
C ARG A 35 -4.12 7.03 -8.33
N THR A 36 -4.36 7.07 -9.64
CA THR A 36 -3.29 7.25 -10.63
C THR A 36 -3.80 7.95 -11.89
N THR A 37 -2.93 8.23 -12.85
CA THR A 37 -3.36 8.77 -14.14
C THR A 37 -4.03 7.70 -14.99
N GLU A 38 -5.01 8.10 -15.81
CA GLU A 38 -5.76 7.19 -16.68
C GLU A 38 -4.86 6.33 -17.58
N GLN A 39 -3.78 6.93 -18.08
CA GLN A 39 -2.85 6.23 -18.95
C GLN A 39 -2.08 5.12 -18.25
N LYS A 40 -1.66 5.34 -16.99
CA LYS A 40 -1.00 4.32 -16.17
C LYS A 40 -1.96 3.20 -15.81
N ALA A 41 -3.18 3.51 -15.39
CA ALA A 41 -4.21 2.52 -15.08
C ALA A 41 -4.55 1.64 -16.30
N LYS A 42 -4.73 2.25 -17.47
CA LYS A 42 -4.98 1.50 -18.72
C LYS A 42 -3.82 0.58 -19.11
N ALA A 43 -2.58 1.00 -18.82
CA ALA A 43 -1.40 0.18 -19.15
C ALA A 43 -1.29 -1.07 -18.26
N ILE A 44 -1.58 -0.95 -16.97
CA ILE A 44 -1.46 -2.08 -16.04
C ILE A 44 -2.69 -2.99 -16.00
N LYS A 45 -3.86 -2.56 -16.50
CA LYS A 45 -5.11 -3.34 -16.42
C LYS A 45 -4.96 -4.76 -16.96
N ALA A 46 -4.41 -4.91 -18.16
CA ALA A 46 -4.20 -6.21 -18.77
C ALA A 46 -3.19 -7.07 -18.01
N GLU A 47 -2.15 -6.45 -17.44
CA GLU A 47 -1.15 -7.17 -16.64
C GLU A 47 -1.74 -7.64 -15.30
N VAL A 48 -2.57 -6.82 -14.65
CA VAL A 48 -3.30 -7.20 -13.43
C VAL A 48 -4.24 -8.37 -13.70
N ASP A 49 -4.98 -8.36 -14.79
CA ASP A 49 -5.87 -9.48 -15.16
C ASP A 49 -5.06 -10.78 -15.35
N LYS A 50 -3.88 -10.72 -15.97
CA LYS A 50 -2.97 -11.86 -16.08
C LYS A 50 -2.45 -12.32 -14.72
N LEU A 51 -2.13 -11.38 -13.78
CA LEU A 51 -1.67 -11.74 -12.44
C LEU A 51 -2.73 -12.52 -11.67
N VAL A 52 -4.00 -12.07 -11.69
CA VAL A 52 -5.11 -12.82 -11.06
C VAL A 52 -5.29 -14.20 -11.67
N THR A 53 -5.21 -14.30 -12.99
CA THR A 53 -5.31 -15.60 -13.68
C THR A 53 -4.15 -16.54 -13.31
N LYS A 54 -2.92 -16.00 -13.13
CA LYS A 54 -1.77 -16.77 -12.64
C LYS A 54 -1.96 -17.18 -11.18
N ALA A 55 -2.50 -16.28 -10.33
CA ALA A 55 -2.73 -16.51 -8.91
C ALA A 55 -3.77 -17.60 -8.62
N LYS A 56 -4.72 -17.80 -9.52
CA LYS A 56 -5.75 -18.86 -9.42
C LYS A 56 -5.23 -20.27 -9.67
N LYS A 57 -4.00 -20.42 -10.16
CA LYS A 57 -3.37 -21.73 -10.34
C LYS A 57 -2.94 -22.31 -9.00
N GLU A 58 -2.39 -23.52 -9.04
CA GLU A 58 -1.78 -24.13 -7.87
C GLU A 58 -0.81 -23.18 -7.15
N GLU A 59 -0.88 -23.13 -5.83
CA GLU A 59 -0.20 -22.13 -5.01
C GLU A 59 1.33 -22.10 -5.22
N SER A 60 1.97 -23.25 -5.26
CA SER A 60 3.42 -23.37 -5.48
C SER A 60 3.84 -22.78 -6.82
N HIS A 61 3.07 -23.10 -7.87
CA HIS A 61 3.29 -22.60 -9.22
C HIS A 61 2.98 -21.09 -9.32
N ALA A 62 1.90 -20.64 -8.69
CA ALA A 62 1.52 -19.23 -8.64
C ALA A 62 2.60 -18.38 -7.97
N ARG A 63 3.14 -18.80 -6.82
CA ARG A 63 4.23 -18.09 -6.12
C ARG A 63 5.43 -17.86 -7.02
N ARG A 64 5.87 -18.85 -7.74
CA ARG A 64 7.01 -18.75 -8.67
C ARG A 64 6.74 -17.82 -9.84
N LEU A 65 5.54 -17.81 -10.40
CA LEU A 65 5.17 -16.97 -11.54
C LEU A 65 4.98 -15.49 -11.14
N LEU A 66 4.50 -15.23 -9.93
CA LEU A 66 4.17 -13.89 -9.45
C LEU A 66 5.36 -13.17 -8.81
N SER A 67 6.37 -13.90 -8.35
CA SER A 67 7.55 -13.33 -7.68
C SER A 67 8.32 -12.31 -8.53
N ALA A 68 8.31 -12.48 -9.85
CA ALA A 68 8.95 -11.55 -10.78
C ALA A 68 8.19 -10.20 -10.90
N ASP A 69 6.86 -10.24 -10.75
CA ASP A 69 5.97 -9.14 -11.07
C ASP A 69 5.44 -8.38 -9.83
N LEU A 70 5.53 -8.98 -8.63
CA LEU A 70 5.02 -8.41 -7.37
C LEU A 70 6.11 -8.31 -6.30
N SER A 71 5.87 -7.46 -5.28
CA SER A 71 6.65 -7.48 -4.03
C SER A 71 6.27 -8.70 -3.18
N PRO A 72 7.12 -9.16 -2.24
CA PRO A 72 6.82 -10.32 -1.40
C PRO A 72 5.49 -10.19 -0.65
N ASP A 73 5.26 -9.05 0.02
CA ASP A 73 4.03 -8.79 0.78
C ASP A 73 2.78 -8.81 -0.12
N ALA A 74 2.88 -8.19 -1.31
CA ALA A 74 1.79 -8.20 -2.28
C ALA A 74 1.55 -9.60 -2.86
N LEU A 75 2.59 -10.40 -3.03
CA LEU A 75 2.45 -11.76 -3.50
C LEU A 75 1.64 -12.62 -2.53
N GLU A 76 1.92 -12.54 -1.24
CA GLU A 76 1.15 -13.27 -0.23
C GLU A 76 -0.31 -12.84 -0.22
N LYS A 77 -0.59 -11.54 -0.15
CA LYS A 77 -1.96 -11.03 -0.22
C LYS A 77 -2.70 -11.43 -1.49
N MET A 78 -2.00 -11.47 -2.63
CA MET A 78 -2.60 -11.89 -3.89
C MET A 78 -3.09 -13.34 -3.82
N ILE A 79 -2.32 -14.24 -3.21
CA ILE A 79 -2.65 -15.66 -3.12
C ILE A 79 -3.68 -15.94 -2.03
N THR A 80 -3.53 -15.31 -0.83
CA THR A 80 -4.38 -15.60 0.34
C THR A 80 -5.75 -14.92 0.26
N ASP A 81 -5.80 -13.67 -0.21
CA ASP A 81 -6.99 -12.84 -0.09
C ASP A 81 -7.69 -12.63 -1.46
N ILE A 82 -6.91 -12.28 -2.49
CA ILE A 82 -7.48 -11.85 -3.77
C ILE A 82 -7.83 -13.04 -4.66
N ALA A 83 -6.94 -13.99 -4.83
CA ALA A 83 -7.19 -15.12 -5.72
C ALA A 83 -8.45 -15.94 -5.34
N PRO A 84 -8.71 -16.23 -4.05
CA PRO A 84 -9.94 -16.90 -3.64
C PRO A 84 -11.21 -16.09 -3.91
N SER A 85 -11.17 -14.76 -3.70
CA SER A 85 -12.34 -13.88 -3.95
C SER A 85 -12.78 -13.87 -5.42
N PHE A 86 -11.86 -14.11 -6.35
CA PHE A 86 -12.16 -14.14 -7.79
C PHE A 86 -12.28 -15.53 -8.39
N LYS A 87 -12.42 -16.59 -7.58
CA LYS A 87 -12.40 -17.98 -8.06
C LYS A 87 -13.36 -18.24 -9.21
N ASP A 88 -14.59 -17.75 -9.12
CA ASP A 88 -15.66 -18.01 -10.08
C ASP A 88 -15.65 -17.04 -11.27
N ARG A 89 -14.90 -15.93 -11.16
CA ARG A 89 -14.86 -14.87 -12.18
C ARG A 89 -13.78 -15.15 -13.22
N GLN A 90 -14.12 -15.10 -14.50
CA GLN A 90 -13.18 -15.43 -15.59
C GLN A 90 -12.44 -14.21 -16.20
N GLY A 91 -12.71 -12.98 -15.74
CA GLY A 91 -12.03 -11.78 -16.23
C GLY A 91 -12.64 -10.49 -15.72
N GLY A 92 -12.03 -9.34 -16.09
CA GLY A 92 -12.50 -8.03 -15.65
C GLY A 92 -12.45 -7.87 -14.14
N TYR A 93 -11.33 -8.23 -13.53
CA TYR A 93 -11.15 -8.22 -12.08
C TYR A 93 -11.06 -6.82 -11.49
N THR A 94 -10.76 -5.83 -12.33
CA THR A 94 -10.58 -4.44 -11.89
C THR A 94 -11.49 -3.49 -12.64
N ARG A 95 -11.91 -2.40 -11.96
CA ARG A 95 -12.60 -1.27 -12.57
C ARG A 95 -11.79 0.01 -12.46
N ILE A 96 -12.04 0.92 -13.39
CA ILE A 96 -11.41 2.24 -13.45
C ILE A 96 -12.53 3.28 -13.34
N VAL A 97 -12.48 4.10 -12.29
CA VAL A 97 -13.42 5.20 -12.03
C VAL A 97 -12.72 6.52 -12.30
N ARG A 98 -13.28 7.37 -13.15
CA ARG A 98 -12.72 8.68 -13.47
C ARG A 98 -13.02 9.69 -12.37
N LEU A 99 -12.01 10.47 -11.98
CA LEU A 99 -12.11 11.50 -10.95
C LEU A 99 -12.12 12.93 -11.51
N GLY A 100 -11.87 13.08 -12.82
CA GLY A 100 -11.60 14.38 -13.44
C GLY A 100 -10.11 14.66 -13.61
N ASN A 101 -9.77 15.90 -13.83
CA ASN A 101 -8.40 16.31 -14.12
C ASN A 101 -7.72 16.89 -12.88
N ARG A 102 -6.40 16.68 -12.78
CA ARG A 102 -5.58 17.27 -11.73
C ARG A 102 -5.33 18.74 -12.05
N PHE A 103 -5.49 19.61 -11.03
CA PHE A 103 -5.42 21.06 -11.21
C PHE A 103 -4.07 21.56 -11.74
N SER A 104 -2.94 20.95 -11.33
CA SER A 104 -1.60 21.45 -11.66
C SER A 104 -1.19 21.26 -13.12
N ASP A 105 -1.58 20.16 -13.76
CA ASP A 105 -1.11 19.75 -15.09
C ASP A 105 -2.23 19.21 -15.99
N ASN A 106 -3.47 19.38 -15.57
CA ASN A 106 -4.66 18.92 -16.29
C ASN A 106 -4.63 17.41 -16.63
N ALA A 107 -3.86 16.60 -15.91
CA ALA A 107 -3.79 15.17 -16.13
C ALA A 107 -5.08 14.47 -15.70
N SER A 108 -5.67 13.63 -16.57
CA SER A 108 -6.83 12.81 -16.23
C SER A 108 -6.50 11.81 -15.13
N MET A 109 -7.16 11.95 -13.99
CA MET A 109 -6.98 11.10 -12.80
C MET A 109 -8.07 10.05 -12.70
N VAL A 110 -7.69 8.87 -12.25
CA VAL A 110 -8.62 7.76 -12.03
C VAL A 110 -8.30 7.03 -10.74
N ILE A 111 -9.33 6.37 -10.20
CA ILE A 111 -9.17 5.30 -9.20
C ILE A 111 -9.26 3.97 -9.95
N MET A 112 -8.30 3.10 -9.73
CA MET A 112 -8.35 1.70 -10.10
C MET A 112 -8.54 0.87 -8.85
N GLU A 113 -9.54 -0.01 -8.85
CA GLU A 113 -9.88 -0.84 -7.68
C GLU A 113 -10.35 -2.22 -8.12
N TRP A 114 -10.35 -3.18 -7.18
CA TRP A 114 -10.89 -4.50 -7.40
C TRP A 114 -12.42 -4.46 -7.52
N MET A 115 -12.99 -5.32 -8.36
CA MET A 115 -14.46 -5.45 -8.49
C MET A 115 -15.08 -6.10 -7.25
N GLU A 116 -14.39 -7.06 -6.70
CA GLU A 116 -14.79 -7.71 -5.46
C GLU A 116 -13.87 -7.20 -4.35
N ARG A 117 -14.46 -6.58 -3.34
CA ARG A 117 -13.73 -6.19 -2.14
C ARG A 117 -13.53 -7.47 -1.32
N ALA A 118 -12.29 -7.89 -1.14
CA ALA A 118 -11.99 -8.88 -0.12
C ALA A 118 -12.53 -8.35 1.22
N GLU A 119 -13.53 -9.01 1.78
CA GLU A 119 -14.21 -8.56 3.03
C GLU A 119 -13.27 -8.53 4.24
N VAL A 120 -12.11 -9.16 4.11
CA VAL A 120 -11.06 -9.25 5.12
C VAL A 120 -10.57 -7.88 5.64
N VAL A 121 -10.75 -6.79 4.88
CA VAL A 121 -10.34 -5.45 5.33
C VAL A 121 -11.32 -4.86 6.34
N ARG A 122 -12.59 -5.30 6.39
CA ARG A 122 -13.59 -4.75 7.32
C ARG A 122 -13.50 -5.32 8.73
N GLU A 123 -13.08 -6.56 8.90
CA GLU A 123 -12.95 -7.15 10.24
C GLU A 123 -11.78 -6.60 11.05
N LYS A 124 -10.72 -6.12 10.40
CA LYS A 124 -9.58 -5.51 11.10
C LYS A 124 -9.84 -4.07 11.57
N VAL A 125 -10.82 -3.37 10.99
CA VAL A 125 -11.18 -2.00 11.38
C VAL A 125 -12.31 -1.97 12.41
N SER A 126 -13.06 -3.06 12.60
CA SER A 126 -14.19 -3.13 13.52
C SER A 126 -13.87 -3.67 14.91
N LYS A 127 -12.59 -3.91 15.27
CA LYS A 127 -12.26 -4.10 16.68
C LYS A 127 -12.39 -2.75 17.38
N PRO A 128 -13.38 -2.56 18.28
CA PRO A 128 -13.52 -1.31 19.00
C PRO A 128 -12.24 -1.12 19.80
N VAL A 129 -11.59 0.02 19.59
CA VAL A 129 -10.53 0.49 20.46
C VAL A 129 -11.11 0.43 21.88
N LYS A 130 -10.70 -0.58 22.66
CA LYS A 130 -11.05 -0.65 24.08
C LYS A 130 -10.61 0.68 24.67
N LYS A 131 -11.61 1.48 25.11
CA LYS A 131 -11.38 2.73 25.85
C LYS A 131 -10.33 2.43 26.91
N VAL A 132 -9.14 2.96 26.71
CA VAL A 132 -8.09 2.95 27.73
C VAL A 132 -8.70 3.71 28.91
N LYS A 133 -9.02 3.00 29.98
CA LYS A 133 -9.47 3.62 31.23
C LYS A 133 -8.40 4.64 31.62
N ALA A 134 -8.83 5.87 31.79
CA ALA A 134 -7.98 6.96 32.25
C ALA A 134 -7.24 6.53 33.50
N VAL A 135 -5.96 6.24 33.38
CA VAL A 135 -5.08 6.03 34.51
C VAL A 135 -4.85 7.42 35.11
N LYS A 136 -5.44 7.66 36.29
CA LYS A 136 -5.24 8.86 37.09
C LYS A 136 -3.73 9.07 37.24
N ALA A 137 -3.22 10.13 36.63
CA ALA A 137 -1.85 10.56 36.77
C ALA A 137 -1.56 10.92 38.25
N LYS A 138 -0.73 10.13 38.90
CA LYS A 138 -0.17 10.48 40.20
C LYS A 138 1.00 11.46 39.98
N PRO A 139 1.08 12.57 40.75
CA PRO A 139 2.10 13.59 40.54
C PRO A 139 3.42 13.17 41.20
N VAL A 140 4.37 12.62 40.43
CA VAL A 140 5.68 12.16 40.94
C VAL A 140 6.85 13.02 40.43
N VAL A 141 6.63 14.18 39.84
CA VAL A 141 7.74 14.97 39.26
C VAL A 141 8.20 16.15 40.13
N LYS A 142 7.58 16.44 41.29
CA LYS A 142 8.01 17.61 42.13
C LYS A 142 9.10 17.30 43.18
N LYS A 143 9.53 16.06 43.38
CA LYS A 143 10.57 15.74 44.40
C LYS A 143 12.01 15.65 43.87
N LYS A 144 12.23 15.48 42.59
CA LYS A 144 13.60 15.35 42.04
C LYS A 144 14.29 16.73 41.75
N VAL A 145 13.53 17.76 41.45
CA VAL A 145 14.10 19.08 41.14
C VAL A 145 14.58 19.82 42.42
N LYS A 146 13.92 19.60 43.59
CA LYS A 146 14.36 20.22 44.85
C LYS A 146 15.65 19.63 45.45
N LYS A 147 16.08 18.45 45.01
CA LYS A 147 17.31 17.79 45.51
C LYS A 147 18.56 18.24 44.74
N GLN A 148 18.41 18.64 43.47
CA GLN A 148 19.51 19.13 42.66
C GLN A 148 19.86 20.60 42.96
N ILE A 149 18.88 21.43 43.37
CA ILE A 149 19.10 22.83 43.72
C ILE A 149 19.77 22.98 45.10
N LYS A 150 19.65 21.98 46.00
CA LYS A 150 20.31 22.00 47.30
C LYS A 150 21.78 21.55 47.24
N THR A 151 22.19 20.76 46.25
CA THR A 151 23.58 20.34 46.08
C THR A 151 24.44 21.41 45.43
N SER A 152 23.90 22.20 44.50
CA SER A 152 24.62 23.33 43.87
C SER A 152 24.89 24.48 44.85
N LYS A 153 23.97 24.81 45.76
CA LYS A 153 24.17 25.85 46.79
C LYS A 153 25.14 25.45 47.93
N LYS A 154 25.48 24.15 48.05
CA LYS A 154 26.43 23.69 49.08
C LYS A 154 27.88 23.68 48.58
N VAL A 155 28.08 23.71 47.27
CA VAL A 155 29.41 23.76 46.63
C VAL A 155 29.94 25.22 46.60
N GLU A 156 29.07 26.22 46.37
CA GLU A 156 29.47 27.62 46.37
C GLU A 156 29.82 28.22 47.75
N LYS A 157 29.39 27.57 48.85
CA LYS A 157 29.74 28.03 50.22
C LYS A 157 31.04 27.42 50.78
N LYS A 158 31.76 26.58 50.03
CA LYS A 158 33.04 26.01 50.43
C LYS A 158 34.25 26.55 49.67
N SER A 159 34.04 27.54 48.78
CA SER A 159 35.09 28.20 48.02
C SER A 159 35.17 29.73 48.30
N LYS A 160 34.85 30.12 49.53
CA LYS A 160 35.20 31.45 50.06
C LYS A 160 35.88 31.28 51.41
#